data_bca21c9dde214d5fdb1d595e7faeee74
#
_entry.id   bca21c9dde214d5fdb1d595e7faeee74
#
_cell.length_a   1.000
_cell.length_b   1.000
_cell.length_c   1.000
_cell.angle_alpha   90.00
_cell.angle_beta   90.00
_cell.angle_gamma   90.00
#
_symmetry.space_group_name_H-M   'P 1'
#
loop_
_entity.id
_entity.type
_entity.pdbx_description
1 polymer ?
#
loop_
_entity_poly.entity_id
_entity_poly.type
_entity_poly.pdbx_seq_one_letter_code
_entity_poly.pdbx_strand_id
1 'polypeptide(L)'
;MDNASVKVNDAKGRYFSSIADASHFSECKGTIKILNCVHTGQGDDFINVHGTSIKITRVNDKNTIEVASQGKGSGNSIAIGDEYWFIDPTLAQRGETRTVKSKTKIYQNDHHIGYTITFDRELPANTKSGDFLECKTWTPRLEIRNCQILKRHRARG
;
A
#
# COMPACT_ATOMS: atom_id res chain seq x y z
N MET A 1 7.81 -15.05 6.45
CA MET A 1 7.20 -16.37 6.77
C MET A 1 8.10 -17.46 6.25
N ASP A 2 8.30 -18.50 7.03
CA ASP A 2 9.05 -19.70 6.64
C ASP A 2 8.38 -20.94 7.24
N ASN A 3 8.23 -21.99 6.44
CA ASN A 3 7.56 -23.24 6.81
C ASN A 3 6.13 -23.08 7.36
N ALA A 4 5.40 -22.04 6.90
CA ALA A 4 4.04 -21.78 7.33
C ALA A 4 3.02 -22.48 6.41
N SER A 5 1.88 -22.86 6.99
CA SER A 5 0.78 -23.46 6.23
C SER A 5 -0.54 -22.78 6.56
N VAL A 6 -1.30 -22.45 5.51
CA VAL A 6 -2.71 -22.06 5.61
C VAL A 6 -3.50 -23.11 4.88
N LYS A 7 -4.22 -23.97 5.63
CA LYS A 7 -4.91 -25.14 5.08
C LYS A 7 -6.37 -25.17 5.52
N VAL A 8 -7.21 -25.74 4.66
CA VAL A 8 -8.61 -26.04 5.01
C VAL A 8 -8.64 -27.03 6.16
N ASN A 9 -9.52 -26.81 7.13
CA ASN A 9 -9.78 -27.78 8.18
C ASN A 9 -10.89 -28.74 7.72
N ASP A 10 -10.49 -29.77 6.98
CA ASP A 10 -11.41 -30.77 6.42
C ASP A 10 -12.18 -31.56 7.50
N ALA A 11 -11.57 -31.79 8.66
CA ALA A 11 -12.20 -32.48 9.80
C ALA A 11 -13.41 -31.73 10.36
N LYS A 12 -13.53 -30.43 10.08
CA LYS A 12 -14.67 -29.58 10.46
C LYS A 12 -15.60 -29.26 9.29
N GLY A 13 -15.43 -29.92 8.15
CA GLY A 13 -16.25 -29.70 6.95
C GLY A 13 -16.15 -28.28 6.38
N ARG A 14 -15.03 -27.60 6.56
CA ARG A 14 -14.84 -26.26 6.02
C ARG A 14 -14.42 -26.29 4.56
N TYR A 15 -14.96 -25.37 3.75
CA TYR A 15 -14.60 -25.22 2.34
C TYR A 15 -13.42 -24.27 2.14
N PHE A 16 -13.23 -23.31 3.07
CA PHE A 16 -12.20 -22.28 2.99
C PHE A 16 -11.23 -22.37 4.16
N SER A 17 -9.95 -22.11 3.87
CA SER A 17 -8.93 -21.86 4.90
C SER A 17 -9.01 -20.41 5.39
N SER A 18 -9.23 -19.48 4.48
CA SER A 18 -9.57 -18.06 4.72
C SER A 18 -10.61 -17.62 3.70
N ILE A 19 -11.47 -16.67 4.07
CA ILE A 19 -12.49 -16.10 3.16
C ILE A 19 -11.92 -15.00 2.25
N ALA A 20 -10.73 -14.52 2.53
CA ALA A 20 -9.98 -13.53 1.79
C ALA A 20 -8.57 -14.07 1.48
N ASP A 21 -7.59 -13.20 1.31
CA ASP A 21 -6.21 -13.54 1.03
C ASP A 21 -5.63 -14.51 2.07
N ALA A 22 -4.76 -15.40 1.65
CA ALA A 22 -4.04 -16.27 2.56
C ALA A 22 -2.95 -15.50 3.31
N SER A 23 -2.35 -14.52 2.67
CA SER A 23 -1.36 -13.61 3.26
C SER A 23 -1.52 -12.22 2.68
N HIS A 24 -1.61 -11.21 3.55
CA HIS A 24 -1.82 -9.82 3.17
C HIS A 24 -0.79 -8.93 3.85
N PHE A 25 -0.04 -8.19 3.06
CA PHE A 25 1.01 -7.26 3.50
C PHE A 25 0.73 -5.88 2.93
N SER A 26 0.42 -4.95 3.79
CA SER A 26 0.18 -3.55 3.44
C SER A 26 1.21 -2.66 4.11
N GLU A 27 1.73 -1.69 3.38
CA GLU A 27 2.65 -0.66 3.89
C GLU A 27 3.84 -1.25 4.68
N CYS A 28 4.55 -2.20 4.08
CA CYS A 28 5.72 -2.82 4.69
C CYS A 28 7.02 -2.20 4.17
N LYS A 29 8.06 -2.18 5.00
CA LYS A 29 9.43 -1.81 4.62
C LYS A 29 10.32 -3.04 4.44
N GLY A 30 11.42 -2.85 3.73
CA GLY A 30 12.49 -3.84 3.63
C GLY A 30 12.15 -5.00 2.71
N THR A 31 12.26 -6.24 3.19
CA THR A 31 12.04 -7.44 2.38
C THR A 31 11.02 -8.35 3.05
N ILE A 32 9.98 -8.70 2.31
CA ILE A 32 9.03 -9.76 2.67
C ILE A 32 9.55 -11.06 2.07
N LYS A 33 9.82 -12.05 2.91
CA LYS A 33 10.22 -13.39 2.48
C LYS A 33 9.14 -14.40 2.83
N ILE A 34 8.72 -15.17 1.84
CA ILE A 34 7.73 -16.24 1.97
C ILE A 34 8.37 -17.49 1.40
N LEU A 35 8.79 -18.37 2.29
CA LEU A 35 9.64 -19.51 1.95
C LEU A 35 8.98 -20.82 2.43
N ASN A 36 9.03 -21.86 1.62
CA ASN A 36 8.59 -23.21 1.96
C ASN A 36 7.14 -23.27 2.50
N CYS A 37 6.26 -22.42 2.00
CA CYS A 37 4.90 -22.28 2.51
C CYS A 37 3.90 -23.06 1.65
N VAL A 38 2.83 -23.56 2.30
CA VAL A 38 1.73 -24.24 1.62
C VAL A 38 0.42 -23.56 1.95
N HIS A 39 -0.25 -23.05 0.91
CA HIS A 39 -1.56 -22.42 1.03
C HIS A 39 -2.58 -23.20 0.19
N THR A 40 -3.72 -23.52 0.80
CA THR A 40 -4.77 -24.30 0.14
C THR A 40 -6.15 -23.82 0.56
N GLY A 41 -7.05 -23.68 -0.40
CA GLY A 41 -8.45 -23.36 -0.15
C GLY A 41 -8.72 -21.93 0.31
N GLN A 42 -7.87 -20.97 0.00
CA GLN A 42 -8.14 -19.55 0.25
C GLN A 42 -9.24 -19.02 -0.68
N GLY A 43 -10.00 -18.06 -0.18
CA GLY A 43 -11.12 -17.45 -0.91
C GLY A 43 -10.69 -16.41 -1.93
N ASP A 44 -9.49 -15.84 -1.80
CA ASP A 44 -8.93 -14.81 -2.70
C ASP A 44 -7.44 -15.09 -2.97
N ASP A 45 -6.57 -14.08 -2.95
CA ASP A 45 -5.17 -14.20 -3.35
C ASP A 45 -4.34 -15.08 -2.40
N PHE A 46 -3.34 -15.74 -2.95
CA PHE A 46 -2.30 -16.43 -2.19
C PHE A 46 -1.47 -15.46 -1.36
N ILE A 47 -1.03 -14.39 -1.99
CA ILE A 47 -0.27 -13.31 -1.39
C ILE A 47 -0.75 -12.01 -2.02
N ASN A 48 -1.13 -11.07 -1.17
CA ASN A 48 -1.41 -9.70 -1.55
C ASN A 48 -0.36 -8.80 -0.90
N VAL A 49 0.42 -8.10 -1.73
CA VAL A 49 1.42 -7.13 -1.26
C VAL A 49 1.16 -5.81 -1.95
N HIS A 50 0.76 -4.82 -1.21
CA HIS A 50 0.47 -3.51 -1.76
C HIS A 50 0.89 -2.35 -0.85
N GLY A 51 1.14 -1.20 -1.47
CA GLY A 51 1.20 0.09 -0.80
C GLY A 51 -0.17 0.76 -0.82
N THR A 52 -0.20 2.01 -0.41
CA THR A 52 -1.38 2.87 -0.50
C THR A 52 -1.06 4.09 -1.34
N SER A 53 -2.06 4.53 -2.11
CA SER A 53 -2.00 5.76 -2.88
C SER A 53 -2.76 6.86 -2.15
N ILE A 54 -2.22 8.06 -2.13
CA ILE A 54 -2.82 9.22 -1.49
C ILE A 54 -3.14 10.26 -2.56
N LYS A 55 -4.39 10.68 -2.66
CA LYS A 55 -4.81 11.67 -3.65
C LYS A 55 -4.37 13.06 -3.26
N ILE A 56 -3.73 13.77 -4.18
CA ILE A 56 -3.42 15.19 -4.08
C ILE A 56 -4.71 15.97 -4.28
N THR A 57 -5.13 16.75 -3.29
CA THR A 57 -6.33 17.57 -3.35
C THR A 57 -6.04 18.99 -3.79
N ARG A 58 -4.82 19.49 -3.50
CA ARG A 58 -4.41 20.84 -3.84
C ARG A 58 -2.90 20.97 -3.96
N VAL A 59 -2.44 21.81 -4.86
CA VAL A 59 -1.06 22.29 -4.92
C VAL A 59 -1.04 23.72 -4.37
N ASN A 60 -0.34 23.93 -3.25
CA ASN A 60 -0.34 25.22 -2.55
C ASN A 60 0.75 26.14 -3.08
N ASP A 61 1.93 25.59 -3.31
CA ASP A 61 3.09 26.26 -3.85
C ASP A 61 4.06 25.29 -4.53
N LYS A 62 5.26 25.73 -4.86
CA LYS A 62 6.25 24.95 -5.62
C LYS A 62 6.77 23.70 -4.90
N ASN A 63 6.57 23.55 -3.60
CA ASN A 63 7.04 22.39 -2.84
C ASN A 63 6.03 21.87 -1.80
N THR A 64 4.80 22.40 -1.78
CA THR A 64 3.78 22.09 -0.78
C THR A 64 2.45 21.71 -1.42
N ILE A 65 1.88 20.61 -0.96
CA ILE A 65 0.58 20.10 -1.39
C ILE A 65 -0.34 19.82 -0.21
N GLU A 66 -1.62 19.68 -0.51
CA GLU A 66 -2.60 19.06 0.38
C GLU A 66 -3.01 17.69 -0.17
N VAL A 67 -3.18 16.74 0.73
CA VAL A 67 -3.63 15.38 0.40
C VAL A 67 -4.83 14.97 1.23
N ALA A 68 -5.69 14.13 0.68
CA ALA A 68 -6.84 13.61 1.40
C ALA A 68 -6.44 12.60 2.48
N SER A 69 -7.18 12.57 3.59
CA SER A 69 -7.16 11.45 4.53
C SER A 69 -7.91 10.28 3.91
N GLN A 70 -7.35 9.09 3.98
CA GLN A 70 -7.99 7.87 3.48
C GLN A 70 -8.90 7.19 4.52
N GLY A 71 -9.55 7.94 5.39
CA GLY A 71 -10.49 7.39 6.36
C GLY A 71 -9.88 6.57 7.50
N LYS A 72 -10.74 6.09 8.40
CA LYS A 72 -10.33 5.24 9.54
C LYS A 72 -9.88 3.87 9.04
N GLY A 73 -8.65 3.47 9.36
CA GLY A 73 -8.13 2.13 9.10
C GLY A 73 -7.23 1.99 7.87
N SER A 74 -7.10 2.97 7.02
CA SER A 74 -6.02 3.01 6.04
C SER A 74 -4.76 3.50 6.74
N GLY A 75 -3.73 2.66 6.74
CA GLY A 75 -2.48 2.88 7.46
C GLY A 75 -1.59 4.00 6.90
N ASN A 76 -2.17 5.09 6.43
CA ASN A 76 -1.44 6.21 5.84
C ASN A 76 -0.65 7.00 6.88
N SER A 77 0.37 6.39 7.43
CA SER A 77 1.36 7.10 8.21
C SER A 77 2.37 7.78 7.29
N ILE A 78 2.00 8.95 6.75
CA ILE A 78 2.99 9.82 6.13
C ILE A 78 3.98 10.22 7.21
N ALA A 79 5.25 9.86 7.07
CA ALA A 79 6.30 10.24 8.00
C ALA A 79 7.29 11.24 7.36
N ILE A 80 7.86 12.10 8.20
CA ILE A 80 8.97 12.95 7.79
C ILE A 80 10.15 12.04 7.44
N GLY A 81 10.78 12.29 6.30
CA GLY A 81 11.86 11.48 5.74
C GLY A 81 11.40 10.37 4.81
N ASP A 82 10.10 10.08 4.71
CA ASP A 82 9.60 9.14 3.71
C ASP A 82 9.67 9.75 2.30
N GLU A 83 10.03 8.91 1.33
CA GLU A 83 10.11 9.25 -0.09
C GLU A 83 8.85 8.79 -0.82
N TYR A 84 8.29 9.67 -1.66
CA TYR A 84 7.07 9.41 -2.41
C TYR A 84 7.28 9.58 -3.91
N TRP A 85 6.75 8.64 -4.72
CA TRP A 85 6.54 8.85 -6.14
C TRP A 85 5.31 9.71 -6.37
N PHE A 86 5.40 10.61 -7.35
CA PHE A 86 4.28 11.35 -7.91
C PHE A 86 3.73 10.58 -9.11
N ILE A 87 2.42 10.39 -9.16
CA ILE A 87 1.76 9.58 -10.17
C ILE A 87 0.68 10.40 -10.83
N ASP A 88 0.81 10.60 -12.13
CA ASP A 88 -0.31 11.07 -12.97
C ASP A 88 -1.21 9.86 -13.28
N PRO A 89 -2.48 9.87 -12.88
CA PRO A 89 -3.39 8.74 -13.08
C PRO A 89 -3.65 8.44 -14.56
N THR A 90 -3.45 9.41 -15.45
CA THR A 90 -3.64 9.22 -16.91
C THR A 90 -2.51 8.41 -17.52
N LEU A 91 -1.31 8.48 -16.97
CA LEU A 91 -0.13 7.77 -17.44
C LEU A 91 0.06 6.42 -16.73
N ALA A 92 -0.53 6.24 -15.54
CA ALA A 92 -0.37 5.07 -14.69
C ALA A 92 1.10 4.68 -14.43
N GLN A 93 2.00 5.67 -14.40
CA GLN A 93 3.43 5.48 -14.24
C GLN A 93 3.93 6.20 -12.98
N ARG A 94 4.89 5.56 -12.31
CA ARG A 94 5.65 6.20 -11.24
C ARG A 94 6.56 7.27 -11.83
N GLY A 95 6.31 8.52 -11.43
CA GLY A 95 7.12 9.66 -11.84
C GLY A 95 8.33 9.89 -10.92
N GLU A 96 8.73 11.15 -10.81
CA GLU A 96 9.81 11.57 -9.93
C GLU A 96 9.45 11.38 -8.45
N THR A 97 10.48 11.35 -7.60
CA THR A 97 10.29 11.24 -6.15
C THR A 97 10.63 12.54 -5.43
N ARG A 98 10.01 12.71 -4.25
CA ARG A 98 10.33 13.77 -3.27
C ARG A 98 10.28 13.19 -1.86
N THR A 99 11.09 13.78 -0.98
CA THR A 99 11.14 13.39 0.44
C THR A 99 10.32 14.34 1.28
N VAL A 100 9.51 13.81 2.18
CA VAL A 100 8.69 14.61 3.10
C VAL A 100 9.59 15.34 4.09
N LYS A 101 9.55 16.68 4.07
CA LYS A 101 10.28 17.57 4.99
C LYS A 101 9.43 17.93 6.21
N SER A 102 8.15 18.19 6.00
CA SER A 102 7.21 18.50 7.08
C SER A 102 5.79 18.09 6.70
N LYS A 103 4.96 17.87 7.72
CA LYS A 103 3.52 17.62 7.55
C LYS A 103 2.72 18.28 8.67
N THR A 104 1.52 18.73 8.34
CA THR A 104 0.53 19.27 9.27
C THR A 104 -0.83 18.67 8.96
N LYS A 105 -1.57 18.29 9.99
CA LYS A 105 -2.94 17.79 9.82
C LYS A 105 -3.89 18.91 9.43
N ILE A 106 -4.81 18.61 8.52
CA ILE A 106 -5.92 19.49 8.16
C ILE A 106 -7.18 18.99 8.87
N TYR A 107 -7.89 19.89 9.51
CA TYR A 107 -9.17 19.60 10.20
C TYR A 107 -10.29 20.42 9.59
N GLN A 108 -11.47 19.84 9.52
CA GLN A 108 -12.72 20.50 9.18
C GLN A 108 -13.80 20.02 10.17
N ASN A 109 -14.43 20.95 10.89
CA ASN A 109 -15.41 20.63 11.94
C ASN A 109 -14.89 19.54 12.91
N ASP A 110 -13.68 19.72 13.41
CA ASP A 110 -12.96 18.78 14.30
C ASP A 110 -12.64 17.40 13.72
N HIS A 111 -12.98 17.16 12.45
CA HIS A 111 -12.62 15.94 11.74
C HIS A 111 -11.31 16.11 10.97
N HIS A 112 -10.40 15.15 11.15
CA HIS A 112 -9.17 15.07 10.36
C HIS A 112 -9.53 14.68 8.91
N ILE A 113 -9.27 15.59 7.96
CA ILE A 113 -9.63 15.42 6.55
C ILE A 113 -8.42 15.20 5.62
N GLY A 114 -7.21 15.46 6.10
CA GLY A 114 -6.02 15.34 5.27
C GLY A 114 -4.77 15.90 5.93
N TYR A 115 -3.74 16.07 5.09
CA TYR A 115 -2.47 16.66 5.49
C TYR A 115 -2.00 17.71 4.49
N THR A 116 -1.41 18.78 5.00
CA THR A 116 -0.49 19.62 4.24
C THR A 116 0.89 19.01 4.33
N ILE A 117 1.55 18.79 3.22
CA ILE A 117 2.88 18.16 3.11
C ILE A 117 3.81 19.10 2.38
N THR A 118 4.97 19.39 2.98
CA THR A 118 6.06 20.11 2.32
C THR A 118 7.18 19.12 2.02
N PHE A 119 7.73 19.18 0.81
CA PHE A 119 8.82 18.33 0.35
C PHE A 119 10.18 19.04 0.40
N ASP A 120 11.24 18.26 0.30
CA ASP A 120 12.64 18.66 0.35
C ASP A 120 13.06 19.62 -0.78
N ARG A 121 12.37 19.56 -1.91
CA ARG A 121 12.62 20.34 -3.12
C ARG A 121 11.33 20.56 -3.91
N GLU A 122 11.43 21.32 -5.00
CA GLU A 122 10.29 21.62 -5.86
C GLU A 122 9.59 20.37 -6.38
N LEU A 123 8.27 20.43 -6.44
CA LEU A 123 7.41 19.36 -6.98
C LEU A 123 7.79 19.04 -8.42
N PRO A 124 7.53 17.82 -8.89
CA PRO A 124 7.66 17.51 -10.31
C PRO A 124 6.84 18.48 -11.16
N ALA A 125 7.37 18.84 -12.32
CA ALA A 125 6.65 19.65 -13.28
C ALA A 125 5.30 19.00 -13.61
N ASN A 126 4.26 19.81 -13.75
CA ASN A 126 2.89 19.36 -14.03
C ASN A 126 2.15 18.66 -12.88
N THR A 127 2.70 18.62 -11.67
CA THR A 127 1.95 18.17 -10.50
C THR A 127 0.66 18.97 -10.31
N LYS A 128 -0.47 18.28 -10.20
CA LYS A 128 -1.79 18.92 -10.11
C LYS A 128 -2.71 18.21 -9.13
N SER A 129 -3.79 18.88 -8.76
CA SER A 129 -4.90 18.25 -8.04
C SER A 129 -5.46 17.07 -8.86
N GLY A 130 -5.71 15.95 -8.22
CA GLY A 130 -6.12 14.70 -8.85
C GLY A 130 -5.00 13.70 -9.07
N ASP A 131 -3.74 14.13 -9.05
CA ASP A 131 -2.60 13.21 -9.02
C ASP A 131 -2.53 12.43 -7.71
N PHE A 132 -1.68 11.41 -7.67
CA PHE A 132 -1.50 10.56 -6.49
C PHE A 132 -0.04 10.54 -6.04
N LEU A 133 0.12 10.28 -4.75
CA LEU A 133 1.39 9.89 -4.13
C LEU A 133 1.37 8.41 -3.81
N GLU A 134 2.44 7.70 -4.10
CA GLU A 134 2.70 6.35 -3.63
C GLU A 134 3.99 6.33 -2.80
N CYS A 135 3.95 5.74 -1.62
CA CYS A 135 5.10 5.74 -0.73
C CYS A 135 6.17 4.75 -1.18
N LYS A 136 7.28 5.25 -1.67
CA LYS A 136 8.45 4.46 -2.08
C LYS A 136 9.14 3.80 -0.89
N THR A 137 9.26 4.53 0.23
CA THR A 137 9.91 4.02 1.44
C THR A 137 9.22 2.76 1.99
N TRP A 138 7.90 2.65 1.80
CA TRP A 138 7.07 1.53 2.26
C TRP A 138 6.69 0.58 1.11
N THR A 139 7.57 0.44 0.13
CA THR A 139 7.44 -0.53 -0.96
C THR A 139 8.48 -1.62 -0.75
N PRO A 140 8.10 -2.80 -0.23
CA PRO A 140 9.04 -3.85 0.12
C PRO A 140 9.53 -4.59 -1.13
N ARG A 141 10.69 -5.22 -1.01
CA ARG A 141 11.08 -6.30 -1.92
C ARG A 141 10.32 -7.56 -1.54
N LEU A 142 9.89 -8.32 -2.54
CA LEU A 142 9.19 -9.58 -2.33
C LEU A 142 10.07 -10.75 -2.82
N GLU A 143 10.25 -11.75 -1.96
CA GLU A 143 10.94 -12.99 -2.25
C GLU A 143 10.04 -14.17 -1.92
N ILE A 144 9.65 -14.96 -2.93
CA ILE A 144 8.83 -16.16 -2.78
C ILE A 144 9.63 -17.34 -3.30
N ARG A 145 9.81 -18.36 -2.44
CA ARG A 145 10.53 -19.59 -2.84
C ARG A 145 9.86 -20.83 -2.26
N ASN A 146 9.86 -21.91 -3.05
CA ASN A 146 9.39 -23.24 -2.64
C ASN A 146 7.98 -23.23 -2.04
N CYS A 147 7.07 -22.40 -2.57
CA CYS A 147 5.71 -22.30 -2.09
C CYS A 147 4.76 -23.10 -2.98
N GLN A 148 3.74 -23.68 -2.36
CA GLN A 148 2.68 -24.42 -3.04
C GLN A 148 1.33 -23.73 -2.83
N ILE A 149 0.58 -23.55 -3.92
CA ILE A 149 -0.74 -22.96 -3.92
C ILE A 149 -1.69 -23.98 -4.50
N LEU A 150 -2.59 -24.49 -3.69
CA LEU A 150 -3.49 -25.58 -4.05
C LEU A 150 -4.94 -25.19 -3.79
N LYS A 151 -5.87 -25.70 -4.62
CA LYS A 151 -7.32 -25.58 -4.42
C LYS A 151 -7.77 -24.13 -4.17
N ARG A 152 -7.45 -23.22 -5.08
CA ARG A 152 -7.92 -21.83 -5.04
C ARG A 152 -9.39 -21.76 -5.43
N HIS A 153 -10.18 -20.95 -4.72
CA HIS A 153 -11.59 -20.72 -5.05
C HIS A 153 -11.79 -19.49 -5.94
N ARG A 154 -10.91 -18.49 -5.84
CA ARG A 154 -10.77 -17.40 -6.81
C ARG A 154 -9.34 -17.37 -7.33
N ALA A 155 -9.20 -17.21 -8.61
CA ALA A 155 -7.92 -17.02 -9.24
C ALA A 155 -7.92 -15.64 -9.90
N ARG A 156 -7.20 -14.73 -9.30
CA ARG A 156 -6.62 -13.63 -10.06
C ARG A 156 -5.12 -13.71 -9.80
N GLY A 157 -4.40 -13.98 -10.82
CA GLY A 157 -2.95 -13.93 -10.84
C GLY A 157 -2.54 -12.85 -11.78
#